data_6b02f092efb8b1854f00838283e6a3e6
#
_entry.id   6b02f092efb8b1854f00838283e6a3e6
#
_cell.length_a   1.000
_cell.length_b   1.000
_cell.length_c   1.000
_cell.angle_alpha   90.00
_cell.angle_beta   90.00
_cell.angle_gamma   90.00
#
_symmetry.space_group_name_H-M   'P 1'
#
loop_
_entity.id
_entity.type
_entity.pdbx_description
1 polymer ?
#
loop_
_entity_poly.entity_id
_entity_poly.type
_entity_poly.pdbx_seq_one_letter_code
_entity_poly.pdbx_strand_id
1 'polypeptide(L)'
;MELNQTVFAETLEQLKETARLQENMLTSEQVSEAFSEWQLQEGQLTLIHDYLRKNHIGIDESGNPEENLSNDDVNFLEMYLAELSELPPVSDGEKRAVMMSALAGDSTAQSKLLEIYLPQVVEISKLYAGQGALVEDLIGEGNVAVAMAVTMLECVEGIDEIEGFIGKMIMDAMEAYIGDDSDNREIDENVLNKVNEVNDKARELYDSLLRKVTVKEVADELGVDEETVREAVKFSANHIDYIESEE
;
A
#
# COMPACT_ATOMS: atom_id res chain seq x y z
N MET A 1 -7.26 36.55 2.82
CA MET A 1 -8.39 35.61 2.98
C MET A 1 -7.84 34.47 3.83
N GLU A 2 -8.19 34.41 5.12
CA GLU A 2 -7.74 33.28 5.95
C GLU A 2 -8.37 32.01 5.38
N LEU A 3 -7.53 31.09 4.94
CA LEU A 3 -7.93 29.73 4.59
C LEU A 3 -8.62 29.15 5.82
N ASN A 4 -9.93 28.95 5.73
CA ASN A 4 -10.69 28.36 6.81
C ASN A 4 -10.33 26.86 6.85
N GLN A 5 -9.35 26.50 7.68
CA GLN A 5 -8.81 25.14 7.79
C GLN A 5 -9.92 24.09 7.99
N THR A 6 -11.00 24.50 8.66
CA THR A 6 -12.16 23.62 8.87
C THR A 6 -12.86 23.26 7.55
N VAL A 7 -13.11 24.26 6.69
CA VAL A 7 -13.78 24.03 5.41
C VAL A 7 -12.87 23.22 4.47
N PHE A 8 -11.55 23.46 4.50
CA PHE A 8 -10.62 22.66 3.71
C PHE A 8 -10.62 21.19 4.13
N ALA A 9 -10.60 20.90 5.43
CA ALA A 9 -10.70 19.56 5.95
C ALA A 9 -12.04 18.89 5.60
N GLU A 10 -13.15 19.63 5.71
CA GLU A 10 -14.48 19.15 5.31
C GLU A 10 -14.54 18.80 3.81
N THR A 11 -13.92 19.61 2.95
CA THR A 11 -13.85 19.34 1.50
C THR A 11 -13.04 18.07 1.22
N LEU A 12 -11.92 17.86 1.92
CA LEU A 12 -11.13 16.63 1.79
C LEU A 12 -11.93 15.39 2.23
N GLU A 13 -12.66 15.47 3.35
CA GLU A 13 -13.50 14.35 3.80
C GLU A 13 -14.65 14.05 2.83
N GLN A 14 -15.27 15.08 2.23
CA GLN A 14 -16.28 14.90 1.19
C GLN A 14 -15.72 14.20 -0.05
N LEU A 15 -14.48 14.55 -0.45
CA LEU A 15 -13.79 13.86 -1.55
C LEU A 15 -13.51 12.40 -1.22
N LYS A 16 -13.09 12.09 0.01
CA LYS A 16 -12.89 10.71 0.45
C LYS A 16 -14.20 9.90 0.45
N GLU A 17 -15.32 10.51 0.88
CA GLU A 17 -16.63 9.86 0.80
C GLU A 17 -17.06 9.63 -0.66
N THR A 18 -16.82 10.60 -1.54
CA THR A 18 -17.11 10.47 -2.97
C THR A 18 -16.26 9.35 -3.58
N ALA A 19 -14.98 9.28 -3.24
CA ALA A 19 -14.08 8.21 -3.68
C ALA A 19 -14.59 6.83 -3.23
N ARG A 20 -15.00 6.67 -1.98
CA ARG A 20 -15.56 5.40 -1.47
C ARG A 20 -16.77 4.91 -2.27
N LEU A 21 -17.58 5.83 -2.78
CA LEU A 21 -18.74 5.51 -3.63
C LEU A 21 -18.33 5.18 -5.07
N GLN A 22 -17.11 5.52 -5.48
CA GLN A 22 -16.53 5.35 -6.81
C GLN A 22 -15.33 4.37 -6.79
N GLU A 23 -15.41 3.32 -5.98
CA GLU A 23 -14.37 2.28 -5.89
C GLU A 23 -12.98 2.84 -5.54
N ASN A 24 -12.92 3.83 -4.65
CA ASN A 24 -11.74 4.59 -4.24
C ASN A 24 -11.04 5.34 -5.37
N MET A 25 -11.81 5.85 -6.33
CA MET A 25 -11.29 6.58 -7.50
C MET A 25 -11.92 7.96 -7.64
N LEU A 26 -11.12 8.93 -8.05
CA LEU A 26 -11.54 10.28 -8.39
C LEU A 26 -10.90 10.71 -9.70
N THR A 27 -11.48 11.70 -10.37
CA THR A 27 -10.81 12.36 -11.50
C THR A 27 -10.12 13.64 -11.01
N SER A 28 -9.03 14.06 -11.67
CA SER A 28 -8.39 15.36 -11.42
C SER A 28 -9.38 16.52 -11.58
N GLU A 29 -10.37 16.36 -12.47
CA GLU A 29 -11.44 17.34 -12.62
C GLU A 29 -12.29 17.43 -11.36
N GLN A 30 -12.67 16.30 -10.74
CA GLN A 30 -13.45 16.28 -9.49
C GLN A 30 -12.67 16.91 -8.33
N VAL A 31 -11.37 16.61 -8.23
CA VAL A 31 -10.50 17.23 -7.23
C VAL A 31 -10.38 18.74 -7.47
N SER A 32 -10.13 19.16 -8.71
CA SER A 32 -10.01 20.57 -9.09
C SER A 32 -11.32 21.34 -8.87
N GLU A 33 -12.46 20.73 -9.17
CA GLU A 33 -13.79 21.33 -8.99
C GLU A 33 -14.11 21.50 -7.50
N ALA A 34 -13.81 20.51 -6.66
CA ALA A 34 -14.02 20.57 -5.21
C ALA A 34 -13.24 21.73 -4.56
N PHE A 35 -12.07 22.06 -5.11
CA PHE A 35 -11.22 23.14 -4.63
C PHE A 35 -11.26 24.39 -5.52
N SER A 36 -12.23 24.52 -6.45
CA SER A 36 -12.31 25.65 -7.39
C SER A 36 -12.43 27.02 -6.73
N GLU A 37 -13.11 27.10 -5.59
CA GLU A 37 -13.26 28.34 -4.81
C GLU A 37 -11.95 28.83 -4.17
N TRP A 38 -10.93 27.94 -4.04
CA TRP A 38 -9.69 28.20 -3.31
C TRP A 38 -8.60 28.81 -4.17
N GLN A 39 -8.77 28.87 -5.50
CA GLN A 39 -7.78 29.36 -6.47
C GLN A 39 -6.37 28.78 -6.21
N LEU A 40 -6.31 27.48 -6.00
CA LEU A 40 -5.07 26.77 -5.68
C LEU A 40 -4.08 26.85 -6.86
N GLN A 41 -2.80 26.99 -6.55
CA GLN A 41 -1.73 26.89 -7.54
C GLN A 41 -1.48 25.41 -7.87
N GLU A 42 -0.92 25.16 -9.04
CA GLU A 42 -0.64 23.80 -9.55
C GLU A 42 0.14 22.93 -8.54
N GLY A 43 1.15 23.49 -7.86
CA GLY A 43 1.88 22.79 -6.80
C GLY A 43 1.07 22.46 -5.54
N GLN A 44 -0.02 23.19 -5.27
CA GLN A 44 -0.90 22.90 -4.14
C GLN A 44 -1.91 21.80 -4.48
N LEU A 45 -2.37 21.75 -5.73
CA LEU A 45 -3.18 20.64 -6.24
C LEU A 45 -2.37 19.33 -6.24
N THR A 46 -1.09 19.38 -6.61
CA THR A 46 -0.19 18.23 -6.53
C THR A 46 -0.10 17.66 -5.11
N LEU A 47 0.02 18.54 -4.09
CA LEU A 47 0.03 18.10 -2.68
C LEU A 47 -1.30 17.45 -2.25
N ILE A 48 -2.42 17.93 -2.76
CA ILE A 48 -3.73 17.31 -2.50
C ILE A 48 -3.82 15.94 -3.19
N HIS A 49 -3.34 15.84 -4.43
CA HIS A 49 -3.27 14.55 -5.13
C HIS A 49 -2.41 13.56 -4.38
N ASP A 50 -1.23 13.97 -3.91
CA ASP A 50 -0.34 13.12 -3.12
C ASP A 50 -0.99 12.70 -1.79
N TYR A 51 -1.72 13.60 -1.15
CA TYR A 51 -2.46 13.28 0.06
C TYR A 51 -3.58 12.26 -0.19
N LEU A 52 -4.35 12.41 -1.28
CA LEU A 52 -5.42 11.48 -1.64
C LEU A 52 -4.85 10.11 -2.03
N ARG A 53 -3.74 10.07 -2.78
CA ARG A 53 -3.02 8.81 -3.09
C ARG A 53 -2.51 8.11 -1.83
N LYS A 54 -1.94 8.85 -0.86
CA LYS A 54 -1.56 8.31 0.45
C LYS A 54 -2.74 7.76 1.25
N ASN A 55 -3.96 8.19 0.96
CA ASN A 55 -5.19 7.66 1.52
C ASN A 55 -5.86 6.63 0.60
N HIS A 56 -5.10 5.97 -0.28
CA HIS A 56 -5.55 4.91 -1.20
C HIS A 56 -6.68 5.33 -2.14
N ILE A 57 -6.68 6.60 -2.55
CA ILE A 57 -7.63 7.12 -3.53
C ILE A 57 -6.88 7.36 -4.84
N GLY A 58 -7.22 6.58 -5.87
CA GLY A 58 -6.71 6.76 -7.23
C GLY A 58 -7.22 8.07 -7.84
N ILE A 59 -6.35 8.77 -8.56
CA ILE A 59 -6.73 10.01 -9.27
C ILE A 59 -6.38 9.83 -10.72
N ASP A 60 -7.40 10.03 -11.60
CA ASP A 60 -7.30 9.90 -13.06
C ASP A 60 -6.78 8.55 -13.55
N GLU A 61 -7.60 7.53 -13.52
CA GLU A 61 -7.28 6.23 -14.14
C GLU A 61 -7.32 6.20 -15.67
N SER A 62 -7.12 7.30 -16.32
CA SER A 62 -6.72 7.31 -17.71
C SER A 62 -5.21 7.46 -17.88
N GLY A 63 -4.47 7.50 -16.78
CA GLY A 63 -3.02 7.37 -16.77
C GLY A 63 -2.63 5.92 -17.06
N ASN A 64 -1.73 5.71 -18.03
CA ASN A 64 -1.09 4.42 -18.25
C ASN A 64 -0.59 3.88 -16.88
N PRO A 65 -1.04 2.70 -16.41
CA PRO A 65 -0.57 2.14 -15.13
C PRO A 65 0.95 2.12 -15.00
N GLU A 66 1.66 2.06 -16.13
CA GLU A 66 3.11 2.12 -16.22
C GLU A 66 3.72 3.47 -15.78
N GLU A 67 2.95 4.56 -15.76
CA GLU A 67 3.43 5.87 -15.27
C GLU A 67 3.60 5.93 -13.75
N ASN A 68 2.96 5.02 -13.03
CA ASN A 68 3.06 4.91 -11.57
C ASN A 68 4.18 3.96 -11.11
N LEU A 69 4.88 3.30 -12.04
CA LEU A 69 5.98 2.38 -11.75
C LEU A 69 7.24 3.15 -11.34
N SER A 70 7.87 2.73 -10.27
CA SER A 70 9.22 3.19 -9.90
C SER A 70 10.27 2.59 -10.85
N ASN A 71 11.48 3.14 -10.83
CA ASN A 71 12.60 2.56 -11.61
C ASN A 71 12.93 1.12 -11.17
N ASP A 72 12.74 0.80 -9.89
CA ASP A 72 12.97 -0.53 -9.34
C ASP A 72 11.89 -1.50 -9.80
N ASP A 73 10.61 -1.06 -9.82
CA ASP A 73 9.51 -1.84 -10.38
C ASP A 73 9.74 -2.16 -11.87
N VAL A 74 10.18 -1.18 -12.66
CA VAL A 74 10.47 -1.37 -14.09
C VAL A 74 11.56 -2.43 -14.28
N ASN A 75 12.67 -2.32 -13.55
CA ASN A 75 13.78 -3.27 -13.64
C ASN A 75 13.34 -4.69 -13.23
N PHE A 76 12.55 -4.81 -12.17
CA PHE A 76 12.00 -6.09 -11.73
C PHE A 76 11.07 -6.70 -12.79
N LEU A 77 10.13 -5.89 -13.32
CA LEU A 77 9.20 -6.33 -14.36
C LEU A 77 9.90 -6.80 -15.62
N GLU A 78 10.94 -6.10 -16.09
CA GLU A 78 11.72 -6.52 -17.26
C GLU A 78 12.35 -7.90 -17.05
N MET A 79 12.94 -8.13 -15.87
CA MET A 79 13.54 -9.42 -15.52
C MET A 79 12.48 -10.51 -15.43
N TYR A 80 11.39 -10.28 -14.70
CA TYR A 80 10.33 -11.25 -14.48
C TYR A 80 9.58 -11.60 -15.78
N LEU A 81 9.27 -10.61 -16.63
CA LEU A 81 8.66 -10.85 -17.94
C LEU A 81 9.58 -11.62 -18.89
N ALA A 82 10.91 -11.43 -18.80
CA ALA A 82 11.88 -12.22 -19.54
C ALA A 82 11.80 -13.71 -19.16
N GLU A 83 11.69 -14.02 -17.86
CA GLU A 83 11.49 -15.40 -17.38
C GLU A 83 10.16 -15.98 -17.85
N LEU A 84 9.06 -15.22 -17.74
CA LEU A 84 7.76 -15.66 -18.24
C LEU A 84 7.73 -15.91 -19.75
N SER A 85 8.54 -15.20 -20.52
CA SER A 85 8.64 -15.38 -21.97
C SER A 85 9.23 -16.73 -22.40
N GLU A 86 9.93 -17.43 -21.48
CA GLU A 86 10.44 -18.77 -21.69
C GLU A 86 9.33 -19.85 -21.61
N LEU A 87 8.17 -19.50 -21.02
CA LEU A 87 7.03 -20.41 -20.96
C LEU A 87 6.46 -20.60 -22.38
N PRO A 88 6.09 -21.84 -22.74
CA PRO A 88 5.53 -22.11 -24.05
C PRO A 88 4.17 -21.40 -24.20
N PRO A 89 3.91 -20.74 -25.33
CA PRO A 89 2.62 -20.11 -25.57
C PRO A 89 1.50 -21.14 -25.58
N VAL A 90 0.39 -20.84 -24.95
CA VAL A 90 -0.77 -21.70 -24.79
C VAL A 90 -1.91 -21.18 -25.66
N SER A 91 -2.49 -22.02 -26.52
CA SER A 91 -3.66 -21.63 -27.31
C SER A 91 -4.94 -21.63 -26.46
N ASP A 92 -5.97 -20.87 -26.88
CA ASP A 92 -7.26 -20.80 -26.15
C ASP A 92 -7.90 -22.19 -25.99
N GLY A 93 -7.78 -23.05 -27.01
CA GLY A 93 -8.28 -24.43 -26.93
C GLY A 93 -7.53 -25.27 -25.90
N GLU A 94 -6.23 -25.12 -25.83
CA GLU A 94 -5.38 -25.78 -24.82
C GLU A 94 -5.65 -25.27 -23.42
N LYS A 95 -5.73 -23.92 -23.25
CA LYS A 95 -6.13 -23.30 -21.99
C LYS A 95 -7.45 -23.88 -21.49
N ARG A 96 -8.47 -23.94 -22.35
CA ARG A 96 -9.77 -24.50 -22.00
C ARG A 96 -9.69 -25.98 -21.60
N ALA A 97 -8.88 -26.78 -22.29
CA ALA A 97 -8.68 -28.20 -21.95
C ALA A 97 -7.98 -28.37 -20.59
N VAL A 98 -6.97 -27.51 -20.29
CA VAL A 98 -6.29 -27.50 -19.01
C VAL A 98 -7.27 -27.10 -17.90
N MET A 99 -8.10 -26.06 -18.10
CA MET A 99 -9.13 -25.65 -17.15
C MET A 99 -10.12 -26.78 -16.84
N MET A 100 -10.56 -27.53 -17.85
CA MET A 100 -11.45 -28.67 -17.64
C MET A 100 -10.80 -29.77 -16.80
N SER A 101 -9.54 -30.10 -17.07
CA SER A 101 -8.81 -31.13 -16.32
C SER A 101 -8.51 -30.67 -14.89
N ALA A 102 -8.13 -29.41 -14.71
CA ALA A 102 -7.88 -28.83 -13.40
C ALA A 102 -9.15 -28.83 -12.52
N LEU A 103 -10.30 -28.46 -13.11
CA LEU A 103 -11.62 -28.51 -12.46
C LEU A 103 -12.00 -29.95 -12.05
N ALA A 104 -11.58 -30.95 -12.83
CA ALA A 104 -11.77 -32.38 -12.51
C ALA A 104 -10.79 -32.89 -11.41
N GLY A 105 -9.90 -32.04 -10.88
CA GLY A 105 -8.97 -32.38 -9.81
C GLY A 105 -7.63 -32.96 -10.28
N ASP A 106 -7.29 -32.81 -11.55
CA ASP A 106 -5.97 -33.24 -12.07
C ASP A 106 -4.89 -32.26 -11.61
N SER A 107 -3.99 -32.72 -10.72
CA SER A 107 -2.92 -31.89 -10.14
C SER A 107 -1.91 -31.39 -11.19
N THR A 108 -1.66 -32.15 -12.25
CA THR A 108 -0.79 -31.73 -13.35
C THR A 108 -1.43 -30.60 -14.14
N ALA A 109 -2.73 -30.66 -14.37
CA ALA A 109 -3.49 -29.61 -15.02
C ALA A 109 -3.58 -28.35 -14.11
N GLN A 110 -3.71 -28.52 -12.79
CA GLN A 110 -3.68 -27.41 -11.84
C GLN A 110 -2.32 -26.69 -11.87
N SER A 111 -1.21 -27.42 -11.86
CA SER A 111 0.12 -26.83 -12.00
C SER A 111 0.30 -26.09 -13.33
N LYS A 112 -0.21 -26.66 -14.42
CA LYS A 112 -0.17 -26.01 -15.72
C LYS A 112 -1.06 -24.76 -15.80
N LEU A 113 -2.22 -24.81 -15.14
CA LEU A 113 -3.13 -23.67 -15.04
C LEU A 113 -2.47 -22.50 -14.28
N LEU A 114 -1.74 -22.77 -13.20
CA LEU A 114 -0.96 -21.79 -12.49
C LEU A 114 0.01 -21.07 -13.44
N GLU A 115 0.83 -21.80 -14.21
CA GLU A 115 1.76 -21.20 -15.17
C GLU A 115 1.05 -20.30 -16.20
N ILE A 116 -0.14 -20.70 -16.66
CA ILE A 116 -0.94 -19.93 -17.62
C ILE A 116 -1.39 -18.58 -17.08
N TYR A 117 -1.60 -18.48 -15.75
CA TYR A 117 -2.10 -17.24 -15.12
C TYR A 117 -1.00 -16.31 -14.60
N LEU A 118 0.28 -16.73 -14.54
CA LEU A 118 1.37 -15.87 -14.10
C LEU A 118 1.46 -14.54 -14.89
N PRO A 119 1.31 -14.51 -16.23
CA PRO A 119 1.30 -13.25 -16.96
C PRO A 119 0.14 -12.33 -16.56
N GLN A 120 -1.02 -12.89 -16.22
CA GLN A 120 -2.17 -12.11 -15.80
C GLN A 120 -1.95 -11.49 -14.42
N VAL A 121 -1.21 -12.15 -13.53
CA VAL A 121 -0.80 -11.56 -12.23
C VAL A 121 -0.02 -10.26 -12.45
N VAL A 122 0.91 -10.25 -13.42
CA VAL A 122 1.69 -9.04 -13.77
C VAL A 122 0.77 -7.92 -14.27
N GLU A 123 -0.17 -8.22 -15.14
CA GLU A 123 -1.08 -7.19 -15.66
C GLU A 123 -2.00 -6.62 -14.56
N ILE A 124 -2.45 -7.47 -13.63
CA ILE A 124 -3.25 -7.01 -12.49
C ILE A 124 -2.38 -6.20 -11.53
N SER A 125 -1.14 -6.62 -11.21
CA SER A 125 -0.27 -5.91 -10.27
C SER A 125 0.04 -4.48 -10.72
N LYS A 126 0.17 -4.25 -12.03
CA LYS A 126 0.36 -2.90 -12.59
C LYS A 126 -0.79 -1.94 -12.25
N LEU A 127 -2.03 -2.45 -12.12
CA LEU A 127 -3.19 -1.62 -11.75
C LEU A 127 -3.08 -1.07 -10.33
N TYR A 128 -2.30 -1.73 -9.49
CA TYR A 128 -2.06 -1.34 -8.10
C TYR A 128 -0.72 -0.61 -7.90
N ALA A 129 0.04 -0.34 -8.99
CA ALA A 129 1.31 0.38 -8.91
C ALA A 129 1.13 1.78 -8.31
N GLY A 130 2.06 2.17 -7.44
CA GLY A 130 2.03 3.49 -6.78
C GLY A 130 1.07 3.59 -5.58
N GLN A 131 0.38 2.51 -5.20
CA GLN A 131 -0.51 2.48 -4.04
C GLN A 131 0.20 2.13 -2.72
N GLY A 132 1.51 2.28 -2.68
CA GLY A 132 2.30 2.12 -1.46
C GLY A 132 3.04 0.80 -1.37
N ALA A 133 2.60 -0.27 -2.02
CA ALA A 133 3.30 -1.54 -2.11
C ALA A 133 4.24 -1.60 -3.32
N LEU A 134 5.32 -2.36 -3.22
CA LEU A 134 6.20 -2.66 -4.35
C LEU A 134 5.51 -3.64 -5.31
N VAL A 135 5.67 -3.44 -6.60
CA VAL A 135 5.07 -4.35 -7.62
C VAL A 135 5.63 -5.78 -7.50
N GLU A 136 6.89 -5.92 -7.07
CA GLU A 136 7.50 -7.22 -6.77
C GLU A 136 6.70 -8.00 -5.71
N ASP A 137 6.34 -7.33 -4.62
CA ASP A 137 5.57 -7.94 -3.52
C ASP A 137 4.15 -8.27 -3.96
N LEU A 138 3.51 -7.37 -4.71
CA LEU A 138 2.17 -7.62 -5.28
C LEU A 138 2.15 -8.82 -6.22
N ILE A 139 3.17 -8.99 -7.05
CA ILE A 139 3.33 -10.17 -7.91
C ILE A 139 3.52 -11.42 -7.05
N GLY A 140 4.31 -11.33 -5.98
CA GLY A 140 4.50 -12.42 -5.03
C GLY A 140 3.17 -12.90 -4.43
N GLU A 141 2.38 -11.97 -3.88
CA GLU A 141 1.06 -12.26 -3.31
C GLU A 141 0.07 -12.78 -4.37
N GLY A 142 0.07 -12.18 -5.55
CA GLY A 142 -0.76 -12.64 -6.66
C GLY A 142 -0.42 -14.07 -7.11
N ASN A 143 0.86 -14.43 -7.15
CA ASN A 143 1.31 -15.80 -7.48
C ASN A 143 0.83 -16.81 -6.42
N VAL A 144 0.90 -16.44 -5.13
CA VAL A 144 0.35 -17.27 -4.04
C VAL A 144 -1.16 -17.41 -4.19
N ALA A 145 -1.87 -16.34 -4.51
CA ALA A 145 -3.31 -16.37 -4.73
C ALA A 145 -3.71 -17.30 -5.89
N VAL A 146 -2.98 -17.27 -7.03
CA VAL A 146 -3.20 -18.21 -8.13
C VAL A 146 -2.96 -19.65 -7.68
N ALA A 147 -1.86 -19.90 -6.95
CA ALA A 147 -1.56 -21.25 -6.44
C ALA A 147 -2.67 -21.79 -5.53
N MET A 148 -3.25 -20.93 -4.70
CA MET A 148 -4.41 -21.28 -3.87
C MET A 148 -5.67 -21.51 -4.73
N ALA A 149 -5.97 -20.59 -5.65
CA ALA A 149 -7.15 -20.64 -6.49
C ALA A 149 -7.24 -21.93 -7.28
N VAL A 150 -6.12 -22.38 -7.90
CA VAL A 150 -6.12 -23.62 -8.69
C VAL A 150 -6.39 -24.88 -7.87
N THR A 151 -6.13 -24.85 -6.56
CA THR A 151 -6.47 -25.96 -5.64
C THR A 151 -7.91 -25.87 -5.14
N MET A 152 -8.56 -24.72 -5.26
CA MET A 152 -9.91 -24.45 -4.77
C MET A 152 -10.96 -24.46 -5.90
N LEU A 153 -10.65 -24.95 -7.09
CA LEU A 153 -11.55 -24.94 -8.24
C LEU A 153 -12.85 -25.74 -8.01
N GLU A 154 -12.90 -26.62 -7.03
CA GLU A 154 -14.14 -27.31 -6.62
C GLU A 154 -15.23 -26.34 -6.10
N CYS A 155 -14.86 -25.10 -5.77
CA CYS A 155 -15.80 -24.06 -5.37
C CYS A 155 -16.47 -23.36 -6.56
N VAL A 156 -16.05 -23.69 -7.80
CA VAL A 156 -16.53 -23.05 -9.04
C VAL A 156 -17.52 -23.99 -9.74
N GLU A 157 -18.67 -23.46 -10.15
CA GLU A 157 -19.75 -24.28 -10.75
C GLU A 157 -19.45 -24.71 -12.19
N GLY A 158 -18.59 -23.95 -12.90
CA GLY A 158 -18.29 -24.22 -14.30
C GLY A 158 -17.00 -23.58 -14.80
N ILE A 159 -16.54 -24.11 -15.95
CA ILE A 159 -15.30 -23.66 -16.60
C ILE A 159 -15.28 -22.17 -16.92
N ASP A 160 -16.44 -21.58 -17.25
CA ASP A 160 -16.56 -20.19 -17.68
C ASP A 160 -16.42 -19.21 -16.49
N GLU A 161 -16.46 -19.71 -15.26
CA GLU A 161 -16.28 -18.93 -14.03
C GLU A 161 -14.83 -18.94 -13.52
N ILE A 162 -13.99 -19.87 -13.99
CA ILE A 162 -12.61 -20.06 -13.50
C ILE A 162 -11.78 -18.78 -13.66
N GLU A 163 -11.87 -18.09 -14.80
CA GLU A 163 -11.12 -16.85 -15.04
C GLU A 163 -11.50 -15.76 -14.05
N GLY A 164 -12.81 -15.56 -13.84
CA GLY A 164 -13.31 -14.58 -12.89
C GLY A 164 -12.94 -14.92 -11.44
N PHE A 165 -13.00 -16.20 -11.09
CA PHE A 165 -12.62 -16.69 -9.76
C PHE A 165 -11.13 -16.45 -9.48
N ILE A 166 -10.23 -16.85 -10.39
CA ILE A 166 -8.78 -16.64 -10.24
C ILE A 166 -8.46 -15.15 -10.22
N GLY A 167 -9.01 -14.36 -11.16
CA GLY A 167 -8.78 -12.93 -11.23
C GLY A 167 -9.21 -12.21 -9.93
N LYS A 168 -10.37 -12.60 -9.39
CA LYS A 168 -10.83 -12.06 -8.12
C LYS A 168 -9.89 -12.41 -6.97
N MET A 169 -9.44 -13.65 -6.86
CA MET A 169 -8.51 -14.06 -5.81
C MET A 169 -7.18 -13.31 -5.88
N ILE A 170 -6.67 -13.02 -7.08
CA ILE A 170 -5.47 -12.21 -7.28
C ILE A 170 -5.70 -10.79 -6.75
N MET A 171 -6.79 -10.15 -7.16
CA MET A 171 -7.12 -8.79 -6.72
C MET A 171 -7.33 -8.70 -5.21
N ASP A 172 -8.13 -9.61 -4.65
CA ASP A 172 -8.41 -9.67 -3.20
C ASP A 172 -7.09 -9.81 -2.38
N ALA A 173 -6.13 -10.61 -2.87
CA ALA A 173 -4.82 -10.79 -2.21
C ALA A 173 -3.95 -9.52 -2.29
N MET A 174 -3.89 -8.85 -3.44
CA MET A 174 -3.14 -7.61 -3.61
C MET A 174 -3.74 -6.48 -2.77
N GLU A 175 -5.06 -6.35 -2.73
CA GLU A 175 -5.76 -5.36 -1.91
C GLU A 175 -5.55 -5.60 -0.41
N ALA A 176 -5.59 -6.86 0.03
CA ALA A 176 -5.30 -7.22 1.42
C ALA A 176 -3.85 -6.86 1.80
N TYR A 177 -2.89 -7.17 0.92
CA TYR A 177 -1.48 -6.84 1.14
C TYR A 177 -1.25 -5.33 1.26
N ILE A 178 -1.84 -4.54 0.36
CA ILE A 178 -1.76 -3.07 0.41
C ILE A 178 -2.35 -2.53 1.70
N GLY A 179 -3.51 -3.08 2.15
CA GLY A 179 -4.13 -2.69 3.42
C GLY A 179 -3.24 -2.97 4.62
N ASP A 180 -2.73 -4.19 4.73
CA ASP A 180 -1.84 -4.61 5.82
C ASP A 180 -0.51 -3.82 5.83
N ASP A 181 0.09 -3.56 4.68
CA ASP A 181 1.33 -2.78 4.55
C ASP A 181 1.12 -1.30 4.93
N SER A 182 -0.04 -0.75 4.57
CA SER A 182 -0.44 0.60 4.95
C SER A 182 -0.59 0.76 6.47
N ASP A 183 -1.27 -0.18 7.11
CA ASP A 183 -1.46 -0.16 8.56
C ASP A 183 -0.11 -0.29 9.30
N ASN A 184 0.78 -1.15 8.81
CA ASN A 184 2.12 -1.31 9.37
C ASN A 184 2.96 -0.03 9.22
N ARG A 185 2.91 0.64 8.07
CA ARG A 185 3.62 1.91 7.85
C ARG A 185 3.11 3.03 8.73
N GLU A 186 1.81 3.13 8.94
CA GLU A 186 1.23 4.13 9.84
C GLU A 186 1.70 3.90 11.29
N ILE A 187 1.79 2.63 11.72
CA ILE A 187 2.34 2.27 13.03
C ILE A 187 3.82 2.67 13.12
N ASP A 188 4.62 2.36 12.10
CA ASP A 188 6.05 2.67 12.07
C ASP A 188 6.31 4.19 12.04
N GLU A 189 5.54 4.95 11.25
CA GLU A 189 5.63 6.42 11.23
C GLU A 189 5.24 7.02 12.59
N ASN A 190 4.20 6.51 13.24
CA ASN A 190 3.79 6.95 14.57
C ASN A 190 4.85 6.66 15.63
N VAL A 191 5.49 5.49 15.57
CA VAL A 191 6.61 5.13 16.46
C VAL A 191 7.80 6.05 16.21
N LEU A 192 8.18 6.28 14.94
CA LEU A 192 9.29 7.16 14.60
C LEU A 192 9.05 8.61 15.05
N ASN A 193 7.83 9.11 14.86
CA ASN A 193 7.44 10.46 15.31
C ASN A 193 7.55 10.59 16.84
N LYS A 194 7.08 9.59 17.59
CA LYS A 194 7.23 9.56 19.05
C LYS A 194 8.69 9.53 19.49
N VAL A 195 9.53 8.72 18.83
CA VAL A 195 10.98 8.68 19.12
C VAL A 195 11.62 10.04 18.87
N ASN A 196 11.30 10.69 17.76
CA ASN A 196 11.82 12.02 17.44
C ASN A 196 11.35 13.07 18.45
N GLU A 197 10.08 13.07 18.82
CA GLU A 197 9.51 14.01 19.81
C GLU A 197 10.17 13.87 21.19
N VAL A 198 10.37 12.63 21.65
CA VAL A 198 11.07 12.33 22.90
C VAL A 198 12.54 12.77 22.83
N ASN A 199 13.23 12.48 21.72
CA ASN A 199 14.62 12.88 21.54
C ASN A 199 14.80 14.40 21.52
N ASP A 200 13.95 15.12 20.78
CA ASP A 200 14.02 16.58 20.68
C ASP A 200 13.73 17.25 22.04
N LYS A 201 12.73 16.74 22.77
CA LYS A 201 12.42 17.26 24.11
C LYS A 201 13.53 16.94 25.12
N ALA A 202 14.07 15.72 25.09
CA ALA A 202 15.19 15.36 25.96
C ALA A 202 16.43 16.25 25.70
N ARG A 203 16.70 16.58 24.43
CA ARG A 203 17.77 17.50 24.05
C ARG A 203 17.52 18.92 24.55
N GLU A 204 16.31 19.45 24.38
CA GLU A 204 15.93 20.77 24.86
C GLU A 204 16.13 20.90 26.39
N LEU A 205 15.68 19.89 27.12
CA LEU A 205 15.86 19.83 28.59
C LEU A 205 17.33 19.67 28.97
N TYR A 206 18.10 18.86 28.28
CA TYR A 206 19.53 18.70 28.47
C TYR A 206 20.27 20.03 28.31
N ASP A 207 19.98 20.78 27.25
CA ASP A 207 20.61 22.10 26.98
C ASP A 207 20.24 23.12 28.03
N SER A 208 19.03 23.06 28.60
CA SER A 208 18.58 23.99 29.64
C SER A 208 19.11 23.66 31.04
N LEU A 209 19.18 22.36 31.38
CA LEU A 209 19.57 21.87 32.70
C LEU A 209 21.06 21.54 32.79
N LEU A 210 21.77 21.43 31.65
CA LEU A 210 23.20 21.06 31.51
C LEU A 210 23.52 19.72 32.19
N ARG A 211 22.57 18.81 32.22
CA ARG A 211 22.70 17.42 32.70
C ARG A 211 21.77 16.51 31.95
N LYS A 212 22.05 15.20 32.00
CA LYS A 212 21.09 14.21 31.49
C LYS A 212 19.76 14.32 32.23
N VAL A 213 18.68 14.04 31.53
CA VAL A 213 17.32 14.13 32.05
C VAL A 213 16.77 12.75 32.36
N THR A 214 15.84 12.67 33.28
CA THR A 214 15.16 11.42 33.61
C THR A 214 13.98 11.20 32.66
N VAL A 215 13.58 9.93 32.50
CA VAL A 215 12.35 9.55 31.77
C VAL A 215 11.15 10.36 32.27
N LYS A 216 11.04 10.55 33.59
CA LYS A 216 9.95 11.28 34.20
C LYS A 216 9.93 12.78 33.80
N GLU A 217 11.08 13.43 33.77
CA GLU A 217 11.17 14.85 33.38
C GLU A 217 10.71 15.05 31.93
N VAL A 218 11.08 14.14 31.03
CA VAL A 218 10.64 14.19 29.64
C VAL A 218 9.15 13.92 29.53
N ALA A 219 8.62 12.93 30.27
CA ALA A 219 7.20 12.59 30.29
C ALA A 219 6.33 13.76 30.81
N ASP A 220 6.76 14.39 31.92
CA ASP A 220 6.06 15.54 32.50
C ASP A 220 6.01 16.74 31.52
N GLU A 221 7.08 17.00 30.78
CA GLU A 221 7.15 18.11 29.80
C GLU A 221 6.37 17.82 28.49
N LEU A 222 6.31 16.58 28.06
CA LEU A 222 5.52 16.16 26.88
C LEU A 222 4.03 15.96 27.24
N GLY A 223 3.70 15.81 28.53
CA GLY A 223 2.34 15.50 28.97
C GLY A 223 1.92 14.06 28.63
N VAL A 224 2.88 13.13 28.55
CA VAL A 224 2.66 11.70 28.30
C VAL A 224 3.02 10.88 29.55
N ASP A 225 2.70 9.59 29.54
CA ASP A 225 3.13 8.70 30.61
C ASP A 225 4.60 8.28 30.45
N GLU A 226 5.23 7.84 31.54
CA GLU A 226 6.64 7.43 31.56
C GLU A 226 6.87 6.18 30.68
N GLU A 227 5.85 5.32 30.52
CA GLU A 227 5.96 4.11 29.71
C GLU A 227 6.13 4.47 28.23
N THR A 228 5.39 5.46 27.74
CA THR A 228 5.55 5.99 26.37
C THR A 228 6.97 6.47 26.09
N VAL A 229 7.60 7.17 27.07
CA VAL A 229 8.99 7.62 26.92
C VAL A 229 9.97 6.43 26.95
N ARG A 230 9.75 5.43 27.82
CA ARG A 230 10.57 4.21 27.86
C ARG A 230 10.48 3.41 26.57
N GLU A 231 9.28 3.28 26.01
CA GLU A 231 9.09 2.64 24.73
C GLU A 231 9.86 3.35 23.62
N ALA A 232 9.76 4.68 23.53
CA ALA A 232 10.50 5.48 22.55
C ALA A 232 12.02 5.30 22.70
N VAL A 233 12.55 5.31 23.92
CA VAL A 233 13.98 5.00 24.19
C VAL A 233 14.36 3.60 23.74
N LYS A 234 13.51 2.60 24.01
CA LYS A 234 13.73 1.22 23.59
C LYS A 234 13.71 1.06 22.07
N PHE A 235 12.75 1.69 21.38
CA PHE A 235 12.65 1.68 19.91
C PHE A 235 13.83 2.39 19.24
N SER A 236 14.40 3.42 19.88
CA SER A 236 15.64 4.05 19.40
C SER A 236 16.90 3.21 19.64
N ALA A 237 16.77 1.95 20.07
CA ALA A 237 17.87 1.08 20.51
C ALA A 237 18.78 1.74 21.58
N ASN A 238 18.19 2.52 22.48
CA ASN A 238 18.85 3.33 23.52
C ASN A 238 19.82 4.40 22.96
N HIS A 239 19.57 4.92 21.76
CA HIS A 239 20.36 5.97 21.14
C HIS A 239 19.93 7.39 21.50
N ILE A 240 19.01 7.57 22.47
CA ILE A 240 18.70 8.89 23.01
C ILE A 240 19.69 9.23 24.12
N ASP A 241 20.84 9.81 23.75
CA ASP A 241 21.97 10.06 24.64
C ASP A 241 21.70 11.06 25.77
N TYR A 242 20.62 11.82 25.69
CA TYR A 242 20.25 12.88 26.63
C TYR A 242 19.50 12.35 27.86
N ILE A 243 18.99 11.13 27.82
CA ILE A 243 18.25 10.49 28.93
C ILE A 243 19.20 9.65 29.78
N GLU A 244 19.00 9.66 31.09
CA GLU A 244 19.72 8.77 32.02
C GLU A 244 19.34 7.31 31.74
N SER A 245 20.36 6.43 31.67
CA SER A 245 20.13 4.99 31.57
C SER A 245 19.51 4.51 32.88
N GLU A 246 18.31 3.93 32.81
CA GLU A 246 17.77 3.17 33.95
C GLU A 246 18.60 1.87 34.07
N GLU A 247 19.31 1.66 35.18
CA GLU A 247 20.04 0.43 35.52
C GLU A 247 19.08 -0.75 35.82
#